data_17cef893b90503a6a06c56b717e304f0
#
_entry.id   17cef893b90503a6a06c56b717e304f0
#
_cell.length_a   1.000
_cell.length_b   1.000
_cell.length_c   1.000
_cell.angle_alpha   90.00
_cell.angle_beta   90.00
_cell.angle_gamma   90.00
#
_symmetry.space_group_name_H-M   'P 1'
#
loop_
_entity.id
_entity.type
_entity.pdbx_description
1 polymer ?
#
loop_
_entity_poly.entity_id
_entity_poly.type
_entity_poly.pdbx_seq_one_letter_code
_entity_poly.pdbx_strand_id
1 'polypeptide(L)'
;MFEHEDITMAFIKKMRKVTIAIIDSGIDNRFKNQFKCKVSGIGVTLINNEIKIVEDYFDENGHGTLTASVIINECPDIEFFIIKILDRKLEGNIECLIASLEYLLDKDVNIINMSLAVEKNGRDSRLKKICKRLNDQGKILIAAVENGSKKSIPAIYSTVIAVEGRKLKQNFDFMFSSNKRINCVIRSEPHLYYQKKDDYVMYGDCNSFAAAKLSGKLCLLYTSPSPRD
;
A
#
# COMPACT_ATOMS: atom_id res chain seq x y z
N MET A 1 8.41 -2.98 -42.19
CA MET A 1 8.13 -4.22 -41.45
C MET A 1 8.44 -4.09 -39.96
N PHE A 2 8.74 -2.86 -39.48
CA PHE A 2 9.05 -2.59 -38.05
C PHE A 2 7.90 -1.93 -37.26
N GLU A 3 6.85 -1.45 -37.92
CA GLU A 3 5.75 -0.73 -37.24
C GLU A 3 4.73 -1.63 -36.53
N HIS A 4 4.62 -2.93 -36.94
CA HIS A 4 3.64 -3.85 -36.31
C HIS A 4 4.11 -4.44 -34.96
N GLU A 5 5.42 -4.63 -34.76
CA GLU A 5 5.95 -5.14 -33.49
C GLU A 5 5.89 -4.10 -32.38
N ASP A 6 6.16 -2.82 -32.69
CA ASP A 6 6.11 -1.71 -31.75
C ASP A 6 4.69 -1.43 -31.25
N ILE A 7 3.70 -1.50 -32.16
CA ILE A 7 2.27 -1.32 -31.78
C ILE A 7 1.79 -2.48 -30.94
N THR A 8 2.22 -3.72 -31.23
CA THR A 8 1.86 -4.90 -30.45
C THR A 8 2.48 -4.86 -29.04
N MET A 9 3.74 -4.44 -28.93
CA MET A 9 4.41 -4.28 -27.64
C MET A 9 3.84 -3.11 -26.84
N ALA A 10 3.48 -2.00 -27.46
CA ALA A 10 2.77 -0.89 -26.82
C ALA A 10 1.37 -1.30 -26.36
N PHE A 11 0.65 -2.11 -27.17
CA PHE A 11 -0.67 -2.65 -26.82
C PHE A 11 -0.59 -3.68 -25.69
N ILE A 12 0.42 -4.55 -25.68
CA ILE A 12 0.68 -5.50 -24.58
C ILE A 12 1.08 -4.76 -23.31
N LYS A 13 1.88 -3.68 -23.39
CA LYS A 13 2.24 -2.83 -22.26
C LYS A 13 1.03 -2.08 -21.69
N LYS A 14 0.05 -1.71 -22.55
CA LYS A 14 -1.22 -1.09 -22.17
C LYS A 14 -2.20 -2.06 -21.50
N MET A 15 -2.01 -3.38 -21.69
CA MET A 15 -2.85 -4.43 -21.10
C MET A 15 -2.33 -4.96 -19.76
N ARG A 16 -1.16 -4.56 -19.29
CA ARG A 16 -0.65 -4.98 -17.97
C ARG A 16 -1.37 -4.21 -16.88
N LYS A 17 -2.18 -4.92 -16.11
CA LYS A 17 -2.81 -4.35 -14.92
C LYS A 17 -1.75 -3.95 -13.91
N VAL A 18 -1.97 -2.82 -13.25
CA VAL A 18 -1.11 -2.39 -12.14
C VAL A 18 -1.34 -3.31 -10.96
N THR A 19 -0.28 -3.87 -10.43
CA THR A 19 -0.32 -4.67 -9.20
C THR A 19 0.11 -3.81 -8.02
N ILE A 20 -0.77 -3.73 -7.02
CA ILE A 20 -0.50 -3.04 -5.75
C ILE A 20 -0.29 -4.07 -4.65
N ALA A 21 0.90 -4.07 -4.04
CA ALA A 21 1.13 -4.81 -2.82
C ALA A 21 0.62 -4.01 -1.61
N ILE A 22 -0.17 -4.65 -0.74
CA ILE A 22 -0.65 -4.07 0.51
C ILE A 22 -0.02 -4.83 1.67
N ILE A 23 0.80 -4.16 2.47
CA ILE A 23 1.38 -4.71 3.69
C ILE A 23 0.56 -4.19 4.88
N ASP A 24 -0.27 -5.08 5.48
CA ASP A 24 -1.28 -4.70 6.46
C ASP A 24 -1.76 -5.93 7.29
N SER A 25 -2.99 -5.91 7.81
CA SER A 25 -3.63 -6.98 8.59
C SER A 25 -4.22 -8.11 7.74
N GLY A 26 -4.19 -8.01 6.41
CA GLY A 26 -4.73 -9.03 5.51
C GLY A 26 -5.93 -8.55 4.68
N ILE A 27 -6.76 -9.50 4.23
CA ILE A 27 -8.03 -9.23 3.54
C ILE A 27 -9.11 -10.21 3.97
N ASP A 28 -10.32 -9.70 4.19
CA ASP A 28 -11.49 -10.51 4.51
C ASP A 28 -12.08 -11.13 3.24
N ASN A 29 -12.27 -12.45 3.24
CA ASN A 29 -12.79 -13.20 2.10
C ASN A 29 -14.18 -12.74 1.65
N ARG A 30 -15.01 -12.19 2.56
CA ARG A 30 -16.33 -11.63 2.24
C ARG A 30 -16.23 -10.46 1.27
N PHE A 31 -15.19 -9.62 1.44
CA PHE A 31 -14.93 -8.45 0.60
C PHE A 31 -14.07 -8.79 -0.61
N LYS A 32 -13.11 -9.72 -0.48
CA LYS A 32 -12.30 -10.19 -1.59
C LYS A 32 -13.13 -10.61 -2.80
N ASN A 33 -14.26 -11.31 -2.56
CA ASN A 33 -15.15 -11.76 -3.62
C ASN A 33 -15.98 -10.63 -4.26
N GLN A 34 -16.08 -9.46 -3.61
CA GLN A 34 -16.76 -8.28 -4.15
C GLN A 34 -15.82 -7.46 -5.05
N PHE A 35 -14.51 -7.58 -4.87
CA PHE A 35 -13.55 -6.94 -5.72
C PHE A 35 -13.50 -7.64 -7.08
N LYS A 36 -13.83 -6.92 -8.14
CA LYS A 36 -13.76 -7.44 -9.52
C LYS A 36 -12.32 -7.49 -10.05
N CYS A 37 -11.37 -7.83 -9.18
CA CYS A 37 -9.95 -7.88 -9.49
C CYS A 37 -9.32 -9.16 -8.91
N LYS A 38 -8.16 -9.52 -9.44
CA LYS A 38 -7.38 -10.63 -8.88
C LYS A 38 -6.79 -10.23 -7.55
N VAL A 39 -6.98 -11.08 -6.55
CA VAL A 39 -6.40 -10.92 -5.21
C VAL A 39 -5.64 -12.17 -4.85
N SER A 40 -4.36 -12.01 -4.58
CA SER A 40 -3.46 -13.06 -4.07
C SER A 40 -2.70 -12.53 -2.86
N GLY A 41 -2.04 -13.40 -2.11
CA GLY A 41 -1.29 -12.91 -0.95
C GLY A 41 -0.65 -14.02 -0.13
N ILE A 42 0.01 -13.59 0.93
CA ILE A 42 0.70 -14.40 1.93
C ILE A 42 0.56 -13.77 3.32
N GLY A 43 0.79 -14.56 4.36
CA GLY A 43 1.12 -14.05 5.68
C GLY A 43 2.62 -14.15 5.93
N VAL A 44 3.17 -13.17 6.66
CA VAL A 44 4.54 -13.21 7.15
C VAL A 44 4.50 -13.01 8.67
N THR A 45 4.94 -14.00 9.39
CA THR A 45 4.83 -14.05 10.85
C THR A 45 6.13 -14.51 11.50
N LEU A 46 6.30 -14.15 12.77
CA LEU A 46 7.45 -14.58 13.58
C LEU A 46 6.99 -15.70 14.54
N ILE A 47 7.51 -16.90 14.33
CA ILE A 47 7.23 -18.08 15.17
C ILE A 47 8.56 -18.58 15.74
N ASN A 48 8.69 -18.65 17.05
CA ASN A 48 9.92 -19.09 17.74
C ASN A 48 11.18 -18.32 17.26
N ASN A 49 11.05 -17.01 17.08
CA ASN A 49 12.09 -16.11 16.55
C ASN A 49 12.53 -16.40 15.10
N GLU A 50 11.77 -17.20 14.35
CA GLU A 50 12.00 -17.44 12.92
C GLU A 50 10.88 -16.84 12.09
N ILE A 51 11.26 -16.20 10.97
CA ILE A 51 10.30 -15.71 9.99
C ILE A 51 9.69 -16.89 9.24
N LYS A 52 8.37 -16.95 9.23
CA LYS A 52 7.61 -17.94 8.44
C LYS A 52 6.72 -17.21 7.45
N ILE A 53 6.73 -17.72 6.22
CA ILE A 53 5.78 -17.34 5.18
C ILE A 53 4.69 -18.38 5.14
N VAL A 54 3.44 -17.95 5.27
CA VAL A 54 2.26 -18.80 5.32
C VAL A 54 1.25 -18.39 4.26
N GLU A 55 0.37 -19.30 3.86
CA GLU A 55 -0.68 -19.01 2.88
C GLU A 55 -1.84 -18.19 3.47
N ASP A 56 -1.96 -18.16 4.81
CA ASP A 56 -3.01 -17.41 5.48
C ASP A 56 -2.73 -15.91 5.48
N TYR A 57 -3.60 -15.17 4.80
CA TYR A 57 -3.63 -13.70 4.81
C TYR A 57 -5.04 -13.16 5.10
N PHE A 58 -5.81 -13.94 5.87
CA PHE A 58 -7.15 -13.51 6.31
C PHE A 58 -7.06 -12.33 7.28
N ASP A 59 -7.92 -11.33 7.06
CA ASP A 59 -7.99 -10.14 7.90
C ASP A 59 -8.89 -10.36 9.11
N GLU A 60 -8.28 -10.42 10.28
CA GLU A 60 -8.99 -10.57 11.56
C GLU A 60 -9.39 -9.23 12.18
N ASN A 61 -8.85 -8.11 11.67
CA ASN A 61 -9.08 -6.76 12.19
C ASN A 61 -10.05 -5.95 11.31
N GLY A 62 -9.84 -5.99 10.00
CA GLY A 62 -10.61 -5.24 9.01
C GLY A 62 -9.85 -4.04 8.41
N HIS A 63 -8.71 -3.63 8.99
CA HIS A 63 -7.96 -2.47 8.53
C HIS A 63 -7.37 -2.67 7.13
N GLY A 64 -6.75 -3.81 6.85
CA GLY A 64 -6.21 -4.14 5.53
C GLY A 64 -7.29 -4.27 4.46
N THR A 65 -8.46 -4.81 4.82
CA THR A 65 -9.63 -4.89 3.93
C THR A 65 -10.14 -3.51 3.55
N LEU A 66 -10.21 -2.58 4.52
CA LEU A 66 -10.56 -1.18 4.24
C LEU A 66 -9.52 -0.48 3.40
N THR A 67 -8.22 -0.71 3.69
CA THR A 67 -7.12 -0.21 2.87
C THR A 67 -7.30 -0.62 1.40
N ALA A 68 -7.59 -1.90 1.14
CA ALA A 68 -7.87 -2.39 -0.21
C ALA A 68 -9.13 -1.74 -0.81
N SER A 69 -10.19 -1.56 -0.02
CA SER A 69 -11.43 -0.91 -0.46
C SER A 69 -11.21 0.55 -0.88
N VAL A 70 -10.42 1.30 -0.12
CA VAL A 70 -10.06 2.68 -0.45
C VAL A 70 -9.28 2.74 -1.76
N ILE A 71 -8.31 1.85 -1.96
CA ILE A 71 -7.50 1.80 -3.18
C ILE A 71 -8.38 1.49 -4.40
N ILE A 72 -9.23 0.46 -4.32
CA ILE A 72 -10.05 0.01 -5.47
C ILE A 72 -11.13 1.02 -5.85
N ASN A 73 -11.61 1.81 -4.89
CA ASN A 73 -12.55 2.90 -5.15
C ASN A 73 -11.91 4.04 -5.97
N GLU A 74 -10.61 4.26 -5.80
CA GLU A 74 -9.87 5.25 -6.61
C GLU A 74 -9.47 4.67 -7.98
N CYS A 75 -9.06 3.39 -8.05
CA CYS A 75 -8.62 2.72 -9.27
C CYS A 75 -9.14 1.27 -9.33
N PRO A 76 -10.23 0.99 -10.06
CA PRO A 76 -10.85 -0.33 -10.07
C PRO A 76 -10.13 -1.38 -10.94
N ASP A 77 -9.30 -0.97 -11.91
CA ASP A 77 -8.63 -1.89 -12.83
C ASP A 77 -7.20 -2.22 -12.38
N ILE A 78 -7.11 -2.96 -11.28
CA ILE A 78 -5.86 -3.33 -10.61
C ILE A 78 -5.85 -4.80 -10.22
N GLU A 79 -4.68 -5.27 -9.78
CA GLU A 79 -4.52 -6.52 -9.05
C GLU A 79 -3.93 -6.25 -7.66
N PHE A 80 -4.32 -7.05 -6.67
CA PHE A 80 -3.76 -6.95 -5.32
C PHE A 80 -2.84 -8.12 -5.00
N PHE A 81 -1.72 -7.80 -4.34
CA PHE A 81 -0.88 -8.74 -3.65
C PHE A 81 -0.86 -8.39 -2.16
N ILE A 82 -1.56 -9.16 -1.34
CA ILE A 82 -1.73 -8.88 0.09
C ILE A 82 -0.60 -9.55 0.88
N ILE A 83 0.01 -8.81 1.79
CA ILE A 83 0.96 -9.35 2.77
C ILE A 83 0.46 -9.02 4.17
N LYS A 84 -0.04 -10.06 4.86
CA LYS A 84 -0.46 -9.93 6.25
C LYS A 84 0.76 -10.01 7.16
N ILE A 85 1.01 -8.92 7.91
CA ILE A 85 2.02 -8.87 8.96
C ILE A 85 1.46 -8.35 10.29
N LEU A 86 0.27 -7.77 10.27
CA LEU A 86 -0.40 -7.25 11.45
C LEU A 86 -1.46 -8.25 11.94
N ASP A 87 -1.53 -8.39 13.24
CA ASP A 87 -2.52 -9.24 13.90
C ASP A 87 -3.88 -8.51 14.06
N ARG A 88 -4.80 -9.16 14.80
CA ARG A 88 -6.13 -8.60 15.10
C ARG A 88 -6.10 -7.29 15.90
N LYS A 89 -4.97 -6.95 16.53
CA LYS A 89 -4.78 -5.70 17.29
C LYS A 89 -4.00 -4.65 16.52
N LEU A 90 -3.65 -4.93 15.26
CA LEU A 90 -2.75 -4.13 14.42
C LEU A 90 -1.31 -4.08 14.97
N GLU A 91 -0.92 -5.08 15.75
CA GLU A 91 0.45 -5.25 16.20
C GLU A 91 1.24 -6.07 15.19
N GLY A 92 2.48 -5.69 14.90
CA GLY A 92 3.36 -6.37 13.98
C GLY A 92 4.83 -6.26 14.38
N ASN A 93 5.68 -7.01 13.67
CA ASN A 93 7.11 -7.05 13.93
C ASN A 93 7.89 -6.45 12.76
N ILE A 94 8.94 -5.66 13.05
CA ILE A 94 9.80 -5.06 12.01
C ILE A 94 10.51 -6.11 11.15
N GLU A 95 10.84 -7.28 11.72
CA GLU A 95 11.44 -8.38 10.96
C GLU A 95 10.47 -8.93 9.91
N CYS A 96 9.16 -9.00 10.25
CA CYS A 96 8.12 -9.36 9.29
C CYS A 96 8.00 -8.32 8.17
N LEU A 97 8.11 -7.02 8.49
CA LEU A 97 8.11 -5.96 7.47
C LEU A 97 9.31 -6.08 6.54
N ILE A 98 10.52 -6.27 7.08
CA ILE A 98 11.73 -6.44 6.28
C ILE A 98 11.61 -7.65 5.37
N ALA A 99 11.21 -8.82 5.91
CA ALA A 99 11.02 -10.05 5.13
C ALA A 99 9.95 -9.90 4.04
N SER A 100 8.87 -9.16 4.32
CA SER A 100 7.84 -8.84 3.33
C SER A 100 8.38 -8.01 2.17
N LEU A 101 9.18 -7.00 2.46
CA LEU A 101 9.79 -6.15 1.44
C LEU A 101 10.87 -6.92 0.65
N GLU A 102 11.64 -7.80 1.31
CA GLU A 102 12.57 -8.70 0.63
C GLU A 102 11.85 -9.65 -0.33
N TYR A 103 10.72 -10.23 0.09
CA TYR A 103 9.88 -11.08 -0.75
C TYR A 103 9.37 -10.35 -2.00
N LEU A 104 9.08 -9.04 -1.90
CA LEU A 104 8.61 -8.23 -3.01
C LEU A 104 9.69 -7.84 -4.04
N LEU A 105 10.97 -8.09 -3.77
CA LEU A 105 12.04 -7.83 -4.76
C LEU A 105 11.84 -8.65 -6.04
N ASP A 106 11.39 -9.89 -5.91
CA ASP A 106 11.22 -10.84 -7.03
C ASP A 106 9.76 -10.91 -7.52
N LYS A 107 8.90 -10.00 -7.08
CA LYS A 107 7.50 -9.93 -7.50
C LYS A 107 7.26 -8.81 -8.49
N ASP A 108 6.40 -9.05 -9.46
CA ASP A 108 5.93 -8.05 -10.43
C ASP A 108 4.85 -7.19 -9.76
N VAL A 109 5.28 -6.26 -8.92
CA VAL A 109 4.43 -5.27 -8.26
C VAL A 109 4.92 -3.87 -8.61
N ASN A 110 3.99 -2.94 -8.80
CA ASN A 110 4.28 -1.56 -9.21
C ASN A 110 4.29 -0.61 -8.01
N ILE A 111 3.33 -0.79 -7.10
CA ILE A 111 3.14 0.07 -5.94
C ILE A 111 3.15 -0.80 -4.68
N ILE A 112 3.82 -0.35 -3.64
CA ILE A 112 3.85 -0.99 -2.32
C ILE A 112 3.24 -0.02 -1.33
N ASN A 113 2.02 -0.33 -0.84
CA ASN A 113 1.33 0.44 0.18
C ASN A 113 1.63 -0.13 1.56
N MET A 114 2.16 0.70 2.43
CA MET A 114 2.47 0.38 3.82
C MET A 114 1.62 1.28 4.73
N SER A 115 0.40 0.83 5.03
CA SER A 115 -0.53 1.56 5.90
C SER A 115 -0.19 1.35 7.38
N LEU A 116 1.09 1.34 7.70
CA LEU A 116 1.64 1.08 9.02
C LEU A 116 2.83 1.99 9.30
N ALA A 117 3.14 2.14 10.58
CA ALA A 117 4.32 2.82 11.05
C ALA A 117 4.98 2.00 12.17
N VAL A 118 6.30 2.02 12.23
CA VAL A 118 7.06 1.40 13.31
C VAL A 118 7.63 2.51 14.18
N GLU A 119 7.24 2.51 15.45
CA GLU A 119 7.90 3.33 16.47
C GLU A 119 9.29 2.76 16.75
N LYS A 120 10.32 3.43 16.28
CA LYS A 120 11.67 3.18 16.77
C LYS A 120 12.41 4.50 16.87
N ASN A 121 13.11 4.67 18.00
CA ASN A 121 14.08 5.75 18.22
C ASN A 121 15.33 5.65 17.33
N GLY A 122 15.33 4.74 16.35
CA GLY A 122 16.45 4.48 15.47
C GLY A 122 16.05 4.15 14.04
N ARG A 123 16.88 4.55 13.10
CA ARG A 123 16.82 4.16 11.71
C ARG A 123 17.26 2.70 11.61
N ASP A 124 16.40 1.81 11.12
CA ASP A 124 16.84 0.46 10.75
C ASP A 124 17.54 0.52 9.38
N SER A 125 18.83 0.18 9.37
CA SER A 125 19.66 0.25 8.14
C SER A 125 19.26 -0.82 7.12
N ARG A 126 18.78 -2.00 7.57
CA ARG A 126 18.30 -3.08 6.69
C ARG A 126 17.01 -2.65 6.00
N LEU A 127 16.05 -2.11 6.77
CA LEU A 127 14.80 -1.58 6.23
C LEU A 127 15.06 -0.45 5.22
N LYS A 128 15.97 0.46 5.53
CA LYS A 128 16.37 1.52 4.59
C LYS A 128 16.96 0.95 3.30
N LYS A 129 17.86 -0.05 3.42
CA LYS A 129 18.52 -0.67 2.26
C LYS A 129 17.52 -1.38 1.35
N ILE A 130 16.55 -2.11 1.93
CA ILE A 130 15.55 -2.83 1.13
C ILE A 130 14.61 -1.86 0.42
N CYS A 131 14.13 -0.80 1.10
CA CYS A 131 13.33 0.25 0.47
C CYS A 131 14.07 0.88 -0.73
N LYS A 132 15.39 1.13 -0.58
CA LYS A 132 16.19 1.65 -1.69
C LYS A 132 16.24 0.66 -2.86
N ARG A 133 16.51 -0.62 -2.62
CA ARG A 133 16.56 -1.67 -3.66
C ARG A 133 15.24 -1.76 -4.45
N LEU A 134 14.11 -1.75 -3.75
CA LEU A 134 12.78 -1.78 -4.39
C LEU A 134 12.54 -0.53 -5.24
N ASN A 135 12.92 0.65 -4.73
CA ASN A 135 12.80 1.91 -5.47
C ASN A 135 13.74 1.93 -6.70
N ASP A 136 14.97 1.40 -6.58
CA ASP A 136 15.91 1.27 -7.70
C ASP A 136 15.38 0.34 -8.81
N GLN A 137 14.46 -0.60 -8.47
CA GLN A 137 13.72 -1.43 -9.44
C GLN A 137 12.50 -0.72 -10.05
N GLY A 138 12.27 0.55 -9.73
CA GLY A 138 11.15 1.34 -10.23
C GLY A 138 9.83 1.09 -9.49
N LYS A 139 9.83 0.38 -8.36
CA LYS A 139 8.62 0.21 -7.53
C LYS A 139 8.39 1.48 -6.71
N ILE A 140 7.15 1.91 -6.62
CA ILE A 140 6.74 3.07 -5.80
C ILE A 140 6.40 2.59 -4.40
N LEU A 141 7.09 3.13 -3.40
CA LEU A 141 6.83 2.84 -2.00
C LEU A 141 6.07 3.99 -1.36
N ILE A 142 4.94 3.68 -0.73
CA ILE A 142 4.07 4.64 -0.06
C ILE A 142 3.91 4.19 1.38
N ALA A 143 4.12 5.09 2.34
CA ALA A 143 3.93 4.77 3.74
C ALA A 143 3.14 5.88 4.46
N ALA A 144 2.24 5.45 5.33
CA ALA A 144 1.59 6.34 6.28
C ALA A 144 2.62 6.89 7.26
N VAL A 145 2.55 8.18 7.57
CA VAL A 145 3.24 8.70 8.75
C VAL A 145 2.44 8.32 9.99
N GLU A 146 3.12 8.12 11.09
CA GLU A 146 2.45 7.84 12.36
C GLU A 146 1.60 9.04 12.81
N ASN A 147 0.41 8.76 13.32
CA ASN A 147 -0.48 9.80 13.83
C ASN A 147 0.18 10.53 15.01
N GLY A 148 0.37 11.84 14.84
CA GLY A 148 1.04 12.68 15.85
C GLY A 148 2.57 12.66 15.83
N SER A 149 3.23 11.82 15.01
CA SER A 149 4.69 11.73 14.88
C SER A 149 5.14 11.97 13.44
N LYS A 150 6.20 12.79 13.27
CA LYS A 150 6.82 13.04 11.96
C LYS A 150 8.08 12.20 11.71
N LYS A 151 8.35 11.19 12.54
CA LYS A 151 9.62 10.43 12.52
C LYS A 151 9.42 8.92 12.42
N SER A 152 8.31 8.47 11.89
CA SER A 152 8.04 7.04 11.74
C SER A 152 8.79 6.42 10.55
N ILE A 153 9.23 5.18 10.72
CA ILE A 153 9.79 4.37 9.63
C ILE A 153 8.69 3.45 9.07
N PRO A 154 8.66 3.18 7.75
CA PRO A 154 9.65 3.56 6.73
C PRO A 154 9.40 4.94 6.10
N ALA A 155 8.37 5.70 6.49
CA ALA A 155 7.98 6.98 5.88
C ALA A 155 9.12 8.05 5.89
N ILE A 156 10.08 7.96 6.82
CA ILE A 156 11.20 8.91 6.89
C ILE A 156 12.25 8.71 5.79
N TYR A 157 12.25 7.58 5.09
CA TYR A 157 13.28 7.30 4.07
C TYR A 157 12.99 8.06 2.78
N SER A 158 14.03 8.62 2.15
CA SER A 158 13.90 9.42 0.91
C SER A 158 13.38 8.65 -0.30
N THR A 159 13.39 7.32 -0.25
CA THR A 159 12.87 6.42 -1.28
C THR A 159 11.43 6.00 -1.05
N VAL A 160 10.77 6.54 -0.02
CA VAL A 160 9.40 6.24 0.37
C VAL A 160 8.59 7.53 0.36
N ILE A 161 7.43 7.51 -0.25
CA ILE A 161 6.48 8.63 -0.22
C ILE A 161 5.76 8.61 1.12
N ALA A 162 6.08 9.59 1.97
CA ALA A 162 5.46 9.78 3.28
C ALA A 162 4.11 10.50 3.12
N VAL A 163 3.04 9.89 3.61
CA VAL A 163 1.67 10.41 3.44
C VAL A 163 1.03 10.76 4.78
N GLU A 164 0.45 11.94 4.83
CA GLU A 164 -0.36 12.42 5.94
C GLU A 164 -1.79 12.77 5.47
N GLY A 165 -2.79 12.28 6.20
CA GLY A 165 -4.18 12.64 6.01
C GLY A 165 -4.52 13.95 6.70
N ARG A 166 -5.22 14.86 6.03
CA ARG A 166 -5.70 16.12 6.62
C ARG A 166 -7.05 16.53 6.02
N LYS A 167 -7.78 17.32 6.77
CA LYS A 167 -8.92 18.08 6.21
C LYS A 167 -8.39 19.18 5.31
N LEU A 168 -8.54 19.01 4.00
CA LEU A 168 -8.15 19.99 3.01
C LEU A 168 -9.34 20.88 2.60
N LYS A 169 -9.06 22.11 2.13
CA LYS A 169 -10.08 23.00 1.53
C LYS A 169 -10.71 22.30 0.32
N GLN A 170 -11.97 22.61 0.01
CA GLN A 170 -12.80 21.90 -0.98
C GLN A 170 -12.16 21.70 -2.37
N ASN A 171 -11.25 22.56 -2.78
CA ASN A 171 -10.65 22.54 -4.12
C ASN A 171 -9.35 21.71 -4.22
N PHE A 172 -8.91 21.07 -3.13
CA PHE A 172 -7.67 20.31 -3.12
C PHE A 172 -7.93 18.90 -2.63
N ASP A 173 -7.59 17.90 -3.45
CA ASP A 173 -7.59 16.49 -3.05
C ASP A 173 -6.28 16.10 -2.40
N PHE A 174 -5.16 16.60 -2.92
CA PHE A 174 -3.83 16.36 -2.35
C PHE A 174 -2.88 17.51 -2.64
N MET A 175 -1.82 17.59 -1.86
CA MET A 175 -0.68 18.48 -2.05
C MET A 175 0.61 17.70 -1.97
N PHE A 176 1.47 17.84 -2.94
CA PHE A 176 2.77 17.17 -3.00
C PHE A 176 3.92 18.14 -2.79
N SER A 177 4.97 17.72 -2.08
CA SER A 177 6.18 18.49 -1.84
C SER A 177 7.39 17.57 -1.73
N SER A 178 8.28 17.60 -2.72
CA SER A 178 9.50 16.80 -2.75
C SER A 178 10.52 17.17 -1.67
N ASN A 179 10.45 18.38 -1.13
CA ASN A 179 11.45 18.92 -0.19
C ASN A 179 11.06 18.83 1.28
N LYS A 180 9.97 18.16 1.62
CA LYS A 180 9.49 18.02 3.00
C LYS A 180 9.56 16.57 3.46
N ARG A 181 9.58 16.36 4.78
CA ARG A 181 9.52 15.02 5.40
C ARG A 181 8.21 14.29 5.10
N ILE A 182 7.12 15.04 4.98
CA ILE A 182 5.84 14.57 4.50
C ILE A 182 5.78 15.00 3.04
N ASN A 183 5.82 14.04 2.13
CA ASN A 183 5.85 14.30 0.70
C ASN A 183 4.45 14.57 0.15
N CYS A 184 3.43 13.93 0.71
CA CYS A 184 2.07 14.08 0.28
C CYS A 184 1.14 14.33 1.47
N VAL A 185 0.32 15.36 1.36
CA VAL A 185 -0.84 15.58 2.23
C VAL A 185 -2.07 15.36 1.38
N ILE A 186 -2.94 14.46 1.79
CA ILE A 186 -4.15 14.09 1.05
C ILE A 186 -5.39 14.24 1.93
N ARG A 187 -6.55 14.50 1.31
CA ARG A 187 -7.83 14.59 2.02
C ARG A 187 -8.13 13.24 2.68
N SER A 188 -8.28 13.27 3.99
CA SER A 188 -8.67 12.13 4.80
C SER A 188 -10.13 12.23 5.19
N GLU A 189 -10.81 11.10 5.25
CA GLU A 189 -12.21 10.93 5.62
C GLU A 189 -12.35 9.70 6.51
N PRO A 190 -13.32 9.65 7.45
CA PRO A 190 -13.61 8.46 8.23
C PRO A 190 -14.12 7.32 7.34
N HIS A 191 -13.77 6.09 7.69
CA HIS A 191 -14.21 4.89 7.00
C HIS A 191 -14.95 3.94 7.94
N LEU A 192 -16.00 3.29 7.43
CA LEU A 192 -16.75 2.26 8.15
C LEU A 192 -16.36 0.87 7.63
N TYR A 193 -16.16 -0.05 8.54
CA TYR A 193 -15.95 -1.45 8.26
C TYR A 193 -17.01 -2.31 8.93
N TYR A 194 -17.65 -3.18 8.18
CA TYR A 194 -18.64 -4.12 8.68
C TYR A 194 -17.95 -5.41 9.16
N GLN A 195 -17.97 -5.67 10.45
CA GLN A 195 -17.34 -6.86 11.02
C GLN A 195 -18.27 -8.07 11.10
N LYS A 196 -19.48 -7.85 11.61
CA LYS A 196 -20.51 -8.90 11.80
C LYS A 196 -21.88 -8.33 11.46
N LYS A 197 -22.91 -9.19 11.51
CA LYS A 197 -24.30 -8.78 11.31
C LYS A 197 -24.61 -7.60 12.26
N ASP A 198 -24.87 -6.45 11.65
CA ASP A 198 -25.19 -5.18 12.33
C ASP A 198 -24.10 -4.59 13.24
N ASP A 199 -22.84 -5.07 13.13
CA ASP A 199 -21.70 -4.56 13.91
C ASP A 199 -20.69 -3.87 12.97
N TYR A 200 -20.53 -2.56 13.13
CA TYR A 200 -19.65 -1.71 12.34
C TYR A 200 -18.56 -1.12 13.21
N VAL A 201 -17.33 -1.20 12.74
CA VAL A 201 -16.21 -0.47 13.32
C VAL A 201 -15.94 0.77 12.47
N MET A 202 -15.92 1.93 13.11
CA MET A 202 -15.53 3.17 12.48
C MET A 202 -14.04 3.40 12.69
N TYR A 203 -13.33 3.46 11.58
CA TYR A 203 -11.97 3.96 11.57
C TYR A 203 -12.01 5.45 11.28
N GLY A 204 -11.48 6.25 12.20
CA GLY A 204 -11.41 7.71 12.06
C GLY A 204 -10.46 8.15 10.96
N ASP A 205 -10.30 9.47 10.83
CA ASP A 205 -9.29 10.07 9.94
C ASP A 205 -7.91 9.56 10.32
N CYS A 206 -7.32 8.66 9.54
CA CYS A 206 -5.98 8.14 9.79
C CYS A 206 -5.10 8.20 8.55
N ASN A 207 -3.81 8.28 8.79
CA ASN A 207 -2.82 8.37 7.72
C ASN A 207 -2.73 7.09 6.88
N SER A 208 -3.18 5.95 7.42
CA SER A 208 -3.25 4.67 6.71
C SER A 208 -4.14 4.76 5.47
N PHE A 209 -5.36 5.30 5.61
CA PHE A 209 -6.28 5.46 4.48
C PHE A 209 -5.88 6.59 3.54
N ALA A 210 -5.17 7.59 4.06
CA ALA A 210 -4.53 8.61 3.22
C ALA A 210 -3.47 7.99 2.30
N ALA A 211 -2.63 7.09 2.81
CA ALA A 211 -1.66 6.33 2.02
C ALA A 211 -2.35 5.42 0.98
N ALA A 212 -3.42 4.74 1.38
CA ALA A 212 -4.24 3.93 0.49
C ALA A 212 -4.84 4.76 -0.66
N LYS A 213 -5.44 5.91 -0.34
CA LYS A 213 -6.01 6.82 -1.34
C LYS A 213 -4.96 7.32 -2.33
N LEU A 214 -3.76 7.67 -1.86
CA LEU A 214 -2.66 8.04 -2.76
C LEU A 214 -2.25 6.88 -3.66
N SER A 215 -2.18 5.65 -3.12
CA SER A 215 -1.84 4.46 -3.90
C SER A 215 -2.81 4.25 -5.07
N GLY A 216 -4.11 4.40 -4.84
CA GLY A 216 -5.13 4.34 -5.89
C GLY A 216 -5.00 5.47 -6.91
N LYS A 217 -4.78 6.71 -6.46
CA LYS A 217 -4.60 7.86 -7.37
C LYS A 217 -3.36 7.72 -8.24
N LEU A 218 -2.24 7.26 -7.71
CA LEU A 218 -1.04 7.01 -8.51
C LEU A 218 -1.26 5.88 -9.52
N CYS A 219 -2.04 4.85 -9.16
CA CYS A 219 -2.42 3.81 -10.10
C CYS A 219 -3.15 4.37 -11.32
N LEU A 220 -4.10 5.29 -11.14
CA LEU A 220 -4.78 5.97 -12.24
C LEU A 220 -3.82 6.67 -13.20
N LEU A 221 -2.77 7.31 -12.67
CA LEU A 221 -1.75 7.95 -13.51
C LEU A 221 -0.95 6.96 -14.33
N TYR A 222 -0.73 5.73 -13.82
CA TYR A 222 -0.08 4.65 -14.57
C TYR A 222 -0.94 4.07 -15.67
N THR A 223 -2.26 4.07 -15.50
CA THR A 223 -3.20 3.45 -16.42
C THR A 223 -3.81 4.46 -17.42
N SER A 224 -3.70 5.76 -17.13
CA SER A 224 -4.18 6.82 -18.02
C SER A 224 -3.25 6.97 -19.23
N PRO A 225 -3.80 7.21 -20.45
CA PRO A 225 -2.99 7.56 -21.60
C PRO A 225 -2.13 8.79 -21.30
N SER A 226 -0.87 8.78 -21.77
CA SER A 226 -0.02 9.96 -21.67
C SER A 226 -0.67 11.14 -22.42
N PRO A 227 -0.66 12.36 -21.85
CA PRO A 227 -1.15 13.54 -22.58
C PRO A 227 -0.38 13.86 -23.88
N ARG A 228 0.64 13.05 -24.21
CA ARG A 228 1.48 13.18 -25.41
C ARG A 228 1.27 12.06 -26.43
N ASP A 229 0.37 11.12 -26.16
CA ASP A 229 -0.11 10.11 -27.09
C ASP A 229 -1.47 10.57 -27.68
#